data_223d3381477a41ae4fd1355930830ae7
#
_entry.id   223d3381477a41ae4fd1355930830ae7
#
_cell.length_a   1.000
_cell.length_b   1.000
_cell.length_c   1.000
_cell.angle_alpha   90.00
_cell.angle_beta   90.00
_cell.angle_gamma   90.00
#
_symmetry.space_group_name_H-M   'P 1'
#
loop_
_entity.id
_entity.type
_entity.pdbx_description
1 polymer ?
#
loop_
_entity_poly.entity_id
_entity_poly.type
_entity_poly.pdbx_seq_one_letter_code
_entity_poly.pdbx_strand_id
1 'polypeptide(L)'
;AASDVYKRQRTDIDLVYIAADWLHHFPVAKCALENGKNVAIEVPSAMNLQECWDLINLSEKTRKHCMILENCCYDWFEMNTLNMAQQGVFGEVIRAQGAYIHNLSPFWDHYWKNGKEDKLGWRLDYNMKHRGDVYATHGLGPVAQALDIHRGDRITTLVAMDTKSVVGKDLVEKRTGEECKEFRNGDHTTTLLRTANGKVIEIQHNVMTPQPYNRLYQLTGSKGFANKYPVEGYALDAAQLTASGVQPKVDDLNSHGFLPQAEMEALVEKYQHPILKKYGEMAKEVGGHGGMDFIMDSRLVYCLQNGLPLDMDVYDLAEWCCLAELGAISMDNGCAAVAFPDFTRGEWNVTKGYKHAYASPEDENANMEKAKAFTAKLKEQGAKEWAKEAKKKKK
;
A
#
# COMPACT_ATOMS: atom_id res chain seq x y z
N ALA A 1 8.69 24.02 -15.23
CA ALA A 1 10.17 23.97 -15.19
C ALA A 1 10.77 24.96 -14.19
N ALA A 2 10.50 26.28 -14.24
CA ALA A 2 11.09 27.24 -13.28
C ALA A 2 10.60 27.06 -11.84
N SER A 3 9.34 26.68 -11.62
CA SER A 3 8.78 26.38 -10.30
C SER A 3 9.43 25.14 -9.64
N ASP A 4 9.86 24.18 -10.42
CA ASP A 4 10.44 22.93 -9.91
C ASP A 4 11.89 23.11 -9.48
N VAL A 5 12.67 23.96 -10.18
CA VAL A 5 14.02 24.32 -9.77
C VAL A 5 13.99 25.09 -8.44
N TYR A 6 13.03 25.99 -8.26
CA TYR A 6 12.87 26.74 -7.00
C TYR A 6 12.51 25.81 -5.82
N LYS A 7 11.59 24.89 -6.03
CA LYS A 7 11.19 23.91 -4.99
C LYS A 7 12.34 22.99 -4.56
N ARG A 8 13.19 22.58 -5.49
CA ARG A 8 14.36 21.73 -5.21
C ARG A 8 15.37 22.39 -4.27
N GLN A 9 15.56 23.71 -4.41
CA GLN A 9 16.57 24.47 -3.65
C GLN A 9 16.07 24.94 -2.27
N ARG A 10 14.79 24.78 -1.95
CA ARG A 10 14.25 25.16 -0.64
C ARG A 10 14.83 24.30 0.46
N THR A 11 15.40 24.93 1.47
CA THR A 11 15.97 24.25 2.66
C THR A 11 14.93 24.03 3.77
N ASP A 12 13.78 24.64 3.64
CA ASP A 12 12.65 24.55 4.58
C ASP A 12 11.59 23.49 4.23
N ILE A 13 11.89 22.64 3.25
CA ILE A 13 11.07 21.46 2.88
C ILE A 13 11.81 20.21 3.30
N ASP A 14 11.20 19.42 4.18
CA ASP A 14 11.74 18.16 4.68
C ASP A 14 11.17 16.92 3.98
N LEU A 15 9.95 17.03 3.46
CA LEU A 15 9.20 15.95 2.83
C LEU A 15 8.58 16.43 1.51
N VAL A 16 8.66 15.60 0.46
CA VAL A 16 7.91 15.75 -0.79
C VAL A 16 6.88 14.62 -0.86
N TYR A 17 5.60 15.01 -0.83
CA TYR A 17 4.47 14.10 -1.03
C TYR A 17 4.13 14.08 -2.52
N ILE A 18 4.14 12.89 -3.14
CA ILE A 18 4.05 12.73 -4.60
C ILE A 18 2.74 12.03 -4.95
N ALA A 19 1.83 12.78 -5.57
CA ALA A 19 0.54 12.32 -6.07
C ALA A 19 0.35 12.77 -7.54
N ALA A 20 1.32 12.44 -8.38
CA ALA A 20 1.32 12.71 -9.81
C ALA A 20 0.69 11.51 -10.58
N ASP A 21 0.72 11.53 -11.91
CA ASP A 21 0.51 10.30 -12.68
C ASP A 21 1.69 9.33 -12.50
N TRP A 22 1.46 8.05 -12.77
CA TRP A 22 2.41 6.99 -12.48
C TRP A 22 3.80 7.19 -13.10
N LEU A 23 3.86 7.71 -14.32
CA LEU A 23 5.13 7.91 -15.03
C LEU A 23 5.97 9.06 -14.45
N HIS A 24 5.36 9.94 -13.65
CA HIS A 24 6.04 11.05 -12.99
C HIS A 24 6.42 10.74 -11.53
N HIS A 25 5.97 9.63 -10.94
CA HIS A 25 6.32 9.26 -9.56
C HIS A 25 7.83 9.16 -9.37
N PHE A 26 8.48 8.28 -10.14
CA PHE A 26 9.92 8.05 -10.01
C PHE A 26 10.78 9.30 -10.33
N PRO A 27 10.59 10.04 -11.45
CA PRO A 27 11.40 11.22 -11.74
C PRO A 27 11.33 12.29 -10.65
N VAL A 28 10.15 12.49 -10.05
CA VAL A 28 9.96 13.46 -8.96
C VAL A 28 10.63 12.97 -7.68
N ALA A 29 10.44 11.69 -7.32
CA ALA A 29 11.06 11.06 -6.16
C ALA A 29 12.60 11.10 -6.23
N LYS A 30 13.16 10.69 -7.37
CA LYS A 30 14.59 10.76 -7.64
C LYS A 30 15.13 12.16 -7.39
N CYS A 31 14.49 13.16 -8.00
CA CYS A 31 14.90 14.54 -7.82
C CYS A 31 14.83 15.01 -6.36
N ALA A 32 13.79 14.63 -5.62
CA ALA A 32 13.64 15.00 -4.22
C ALA A 32 14.73 14.36 -3.34
N LEU A 33 14.97 13.04 -3.49
CA LEU A 33 16.02 12.32 -2.78
C LEU A 33 17.42 12.87 -3.05
N GLU A 34 17.76 13.13 -4.31
CA GLU A 34 19.04 13.73 -4.71
C GLU A 34 19.27 15.12 -4.10
N ASN A 35 18.18 15.83 -3.78
CA ASN A 35 18.23 17.12 -3.09
C ASN A 35 18.01 17.03 -1.58
N GLY A 36 18.20 15.83 -1.00
CA GLY A 36 18.21 15.61 0.46
C GLY A 36 16.82 15.70 1.12
N LYS A 37 15.73 15.45 0.38
CA LYS A 37 14.37 15.43 0.90
C LYS A 37 13.93 14.00 1.18
N ASN A 38 13.11 13.80 2.21
CA ASN A 38 12.32 12.58 2.34
C ASN A 38 11.22 12.59 1.27
N VAL A 39 10.78 11.41 0.87
CA VAL A 39 9.67 11.28 -0.09
C VAL A 39 8.61 10.30 0.41
N ALA A 40 7.37 10.62 0.09
CA ALA A 40 6.24 9.73 0.24
C ALA A 40 5.48 9.71 -1.09
N ILE A 41 5.23 8.54 -1.65
CA ILE A 41 4.83 8.38 -3.05
C ILE A 41 3.55 7.56 -3.12
N GLU A 42 2.54 8.10 -3.82
CA GLU A 42 1.30 7.38 -4.13
C GLU A 42 1.56 6.10 -4.92
N VAL A 43 0.60 5.20 -4.85
CA VAL A 43 0.67 3.87 -5.46
C VAL A 43 0.29 3.88 -6.94
N PRO A 44 0.98 3.07 -7.75
CA PRO A 44 2.26 2.41 -7.52
C PRO A 44 3.42 3.42 -7.58
N SER A 45 4.37 3.28 -6.68
CA SER A 45 5.45 4.27 -6.52
C SER A 45 6.58 4.12 -7.55
N ALA A 46 6.69 2.95 -8.17
CA ALA A 46 7.63 2.63 -9.25
C ALA A 46 6.94 1.74 -10.29
N MET A 47 7.36 1.84 -11.54
CA MET A 47 6.69 1.17 -12.65
C MET A 47 7.51 0.01 -13.25
N ASN A 48 8.76 -0.15 -12.84
CA ASN A 48 9.65 -1.20 -13.32
C ASN A 48 10.76 -1.51 -12.32
N LEU A 49 11.46 -2.62 -12.53
CA LEU A 49 12.54 -3.10 -11.65
C LEU A 49 13.70 -2.11 -11.52
N GLN A 50 14.03 -1.40 -12.58
CA GLN A 50 15.13 -0.43 -12.55
C GLN A 50 14.78 0.75 -11.63
N GLU A 51 13.57 1.25 -11.70
CA GLU A 51 13.08 2.31 -10.80
C GLU A 51 13.06 1.84 -9.34
N CYS A 52 12.65 0.58 -9.08
CA CYS A 52 12.70 -0.01 -7.75
C CYS A 52 14.12 0.02 -7.17
N TRP A 53 15.09 -0.47 -7.92
CA TRP A 53 16.50 -0.47 -7.50
C TRP A 53 17.08 0.94 -7.36
N ASP A 54 16.73 1.84 -8.25
CA ASP A 54 17.21 3.23 -8.21
C ASP A 54 16.68 3.95 -6.96
N LEU A 55 15.42 3.75 -6.57
CA LEU A 55 14.86 4.31 -5.34
C LEU A 55 15.55 3.77 -4.09
N ILE A 56 15.81 2.45 -4.04
CA ILE A 56 16.56 1.84 -2.93
C ILE A 56 17.96 2.46 -2.85
N ASN A 57 18.71 2.46 -3.96
CA ASN A 57 20.07 2.99 -3.99
C ASN A 57 20.12 4.48 -3.60
N LEU A 58 19.14 5.27 -4.03
CA LEU A 58 19.04 6.69 -3.67
C LEU A 58 18.68 6.89 -2.21
N SER A 59 17.71 6.15 -1.67
CA SER A 59 17.32 6.21 -0.27
C SER A 59 18.52 5.86 0.64
N GLU A 60 19.22 4.76 0.36
CA GLU A 60 20.41 4.35 1.10
C GLU A 60 21.54 5.37 0.99
N LYS A 61 21.87 5.84 -0.21
CA LYS A 61 22.93 6.83 -0.47
C LYS A 61 22.66 8.15 0.23
N THR A 62 21.44 8.65 0.16
CA THR A 62 21.07 9.95 0.73
C THR A 62 20.70 9.87 2.20
N ARG A 63 20.44 8.66 2.72
CA ARG A 63 19.89 8.41 4.06
C ARG A 63 18.58 9.15 4.29
N LYS A 64 17.73 9.19 3.25
CA LYS A 64 16.41 9.81 3.28
C LYS A 64 15.35 8.74 3.16
N HIS A 65 14.25 8.93 3.87
CA HIS A 65 13.11 8.04 3.79
C HIS A 65 12.44 8.11 2.42
N CYS A 66 12.04 6.95 1.93
CA CYS A 66 11.24 6.79 0.72
C CYS A 66 10.10 5.82 1.07
N MET A 67 8.90 6.34 1.29
CA MET A 67 7.74 5.58 1.71
C MET A 67 6.75 5.43 0.55
N ILE A 68 6.23 4.22 0.38
CA ILE A 68 5.03 4.00 -0.43
C ILE A 68 3.78 4.35 0.38
N LEU A 69 2.82 5.01 -0.24
CA LEU A 69 1.56 5.41 0.41
C LEU A 69 0.48 4.35 0.17
N GLU A 70 0.72 3.14 0.70
CA GLU A 70 -0.23 2.03 0.60
C GLU A 70 -1.24 2.09 1.75
N ASN A 71 -2.33 2.79 1.52
CA ASN A 71 -3.36 3.07 2.50
C ASN A 71 -4.10 1.81 2.99
N CYS A 72 -4.18 0.76 2.17
CA CYS A 72 -4.87 -0.48 2.54
C CYS A 72 -4.22 -1.21 3.73
N CYS A 73 -2.94 -0.95 4.02
CA CYS A 73 -2.28 -1.42 5.23
C CYS A 73 -2.89 -0.84 6.52
N TYR A 74 -3.68 0.23 6.41
CA TYR A 74 -4.29 0.93 7.56
C TYR A 74 -5.80 0.77 7.65
N ASP A 75 -6.39 -0.16 6.88
CA ASP A 75 -7.80 -0.48 7.02
C ASP A 75 -8.07 -1.27 8.32
N TRP A 76 -9.26 -1.13 8.87
CA TRP A 76 -9.63 -1.68 10.19
C TRP A 76 -9.45 -3.18 10.28
N PHE A 77 -9.93 -3.92 9.28
CA PHE A 77 -9.82 -5.37 9.28
C PHE A 77 -8.37 -5.82 9.15
N GLU A 78 -7.61 -5.23 8.22
CA GLU A 78 -6.21 -5.53 7.98
C GLU A 78 -5.36 -5.25 9.22
N MET A 79 -5.53 -4.10 9.87
CA MET A 79 -4.77 -3.75 11.07
C MET A 79 -5.11 -4.64 12.27
N ASN A 80 -6.40 -4.92 12.52
CA ASN A 80 -6.80 -5.81 13.59
C ASN A 80 -6.30 -7.24 13.35
N THR A 81 -6.40 -7.73 12.13
CA THR A 81 -5.92 -9.05 11.73
C THR A 81 -4.41 -9.16 11.83
N LEU A 82 -3.68 -8.11 11.43
CA LEU A 82 -2.23 -8.03 11.63
C LEU A 82 -1.87 -8.14 13.12
N ASN A 83 -2.55 -7.40 13.99
CA ASN A 83 -2.32 -7.48 15.44
C ASN A 83 -2.65 -8.87 16.00
N MET A 84 -3.71 -9.52 15.52
CA MET A 84 -4.05 -10.90 15.87
C MET A 84 -2.97 -11.89 15.41
N ALA A 85 -2.50 -11.76 14.17
CA ALA A 85 -1.44 -12.62 13.61
C ALA A 85 -0.14 -12.51 14.41
N GLN A 86 0.28 -11.29 14.73
CA GLN A 86 1.47 -11.00 15.54
C GLN A 86 1.38 -11.57 16.97
N GLN A 87 0.19 -11.74 17.51
CA GLN A 87 -0.06 -12.33 18.81
C GLN A 87 -0.41 -13.82 18.75
N GLY A 88 -0.26 -14.46 17.58
CA GLY A 88 -0.37 -15.90 17.40
C GLY A 88 -1.81 -16.45 17.36
N VAL A 89 -2.82 -15.59 17.20
CA VAL A 89 -4.23 -16.01 17.14
C VAL A 89 -4.47 -17.05 16.04
N PHE A 90 -3.81 -16.92 14.89
CA PHE A 90 -3.95 -17.83 13.76
C PHE A 90 -2.89 -18.95 13.75
N GLY A 91 -2.00 -19.00 14.77
CA GLY A 91 -0.81 -19.85 14.73
C GLY A 91 0.19 -19.37 13.68
N GLU A 92 0.91 -20.30 13.05
CA GLU A 92 1.80 -19.96 11.92
C GLU A 92 0.97 -19.67 10.66
N VAL A 93 1.10 -18.48 10.10
CA VAL A 93 0.45 -18.12 8.84
C VAL A 93 1.24 -18.74 7.69
N ILE A 94 0.59 -19.59 6.91
CA ILE A 94 1.21 -20.38 5.85
C ILE A 94 0.79 -19.96 4.44
N ARG A 95 -0.35 -19.26 4.32
CA ARG A 95 -0.87 -18.79 3.04
C ARG A 95 -1.59 -17.45 3.23
N ALA A 96 -1.48 -16.59 2.23
CA ALA A 96 -2.26 -15.36 2.15
C ALA A 96 -2.83 -15.16 0.75
N GLN A 97 -3.93 -14.40 0.67
CA GLN A 97 -4.49 -13.91 -0.60
C GLN A 97 -4.77 -12.43 -0.48
N GLY A 98 -4.45 -11.70 -1.55
CA GLY A 98 -4.76 -10.30 -1.70
C GLY A 98 -5.31 -10.02 -3.10
N ALA A 99 -5.99 -8.89 -3.28
CA ALA A 99 -6.51 -8.51 -4.58
C ALA A 99 -6.67 -7.00 -4.73
N TYR A 100 -6.70 -6.54 -5.98
CA TYR A 100 -7.32 -5.30 -6.36
C TYR A 100 -8.28 -5.54 -7.51
N ILE A 101 -9.54 -5.77 -7.16
CA ILE A 101 -10.64 -5.95 -8.09
C ILE A 101 -11.56 -4.75 -7.95
N HIS A 102 -11.48 -3.84 -8.92
CA HIS A 102 -12.20 -2.56 -8.87
C HIS A 102 -12.53 -2.10 -10.30
N ASN A 103 -13.77 -2.22 -10.70
CA ASN A 103 -14.19 -1.71 -12.01
C ASN A 103 -14.01 -0.18 -12.07
N LEU A 104 -12.91 0.26 -12.67
CA LEU A 104 -12.57 1.67 -12.84
C LEU A 104 -13.07 2.24 -14.17
N SER A 105 -13.64 1.43 -15.04
CA SER A 105 -14.08 1.87 -16.38
C SER A 105 -15.02 3.08 -16.36
N PRO A 106 -15.96 3.25 -15.38
CA PRO A 106 -16.79 4.45 -15.28
C PRO A 106 -16.00 5.72 -14.94
N PHE A 107 -14.88 5.58 -14.21
CA PHE A 107 -14.05 6.72 -13.80
C PHE A 107 -13.12 7.20 -14.90
N TRP A 108 -12.74 6.33 -15.83
CA TRP A 108 -11.82 6.67 -16.91
C TRP A 108 -12.40 7.68 -17.90
N ASP A 109 -13.68 7.92 -17.91
CA ASP A 109 -14.33 8.96 -18.72
C ASP A 109 -14.14 10.37 -18.18
N HIS A 110 -14.00 10.51 -16.85
CA HIS A 110 -13.98 11.81 -16.18
C HIS A 110 -12.62 12.17 -15.62
N TYR A 111 -11.82 11.17 -15.21
CA TYR A 111 -10.54 11.34 -14.56
C TYR A 111 -9.40 10.89 -15.47
N TRP A 112 -8.20 11.34 -15.13
CA TRP A 112 -6.93 10.88 -15.72
C TRP A 112 -6.73 11.24 -17.20
N LYS A 113 -7.44 12.25 -17.72
CA LYS A 113 -7.26 12.78 -19.07
C LYS A 113 -6.35 13.99 -19.10
N ASN A 114 -5.44 14.03 -20.06
CA ASN A 114 -4.54 15.14 -20.32
C ASN A 114 -5.16 16.14 -21.31
N GLY A 115 -6.26 16.79 -20.90
CA GLY A 115 -7.00 17.73 -21.75
C GLY A 115 -8.14 17.08 -22.52
N LYS A 116 -8.86 17.90 -23.31
CA LYS A 116 -10.07 17.50 -24.04
C LYS A 116 -9.80 16.53 -25.20
N GLU A 117 -8.60 16.62 -25.79
CA GLU A 117 -8.20 15.82 -26.95
C GLU A 117 -7.73 14.41 -26.55
N ASP A 118 -7.45 14.17 -25.26
CA ASP A 118 -7.09 12.85 -24.75
C ASP A 118 -8.34 11.98 -24.65
N LYS A 119 -8.51 11.06 -25.60
CA LYS A 119 -9.64 10.15 -25.66
C LYS A 119 -9.55 9.03 -24.63
N LEU A 120 -8.34 8.57 -24.30
CA LEU A 120 -8.14 7.39 -23.45
C LEU A 120 -7.95 7.75 -21.98
N GLY A 121 -7.17 8.78 -21.69
CA GLY A 121 -6.63 9.05 -20.38
C GLY A 121 -5.37 8.19 -20.12
N TRP A 122 -4.41 8.75 -19.38
CA TRP A 122 -3.11 8.11 -19.18
C TRP A 122 -3.21 6.71 -18.54
N ARG A 123 -4.20 6.46 -17.71
CA ARG A 123 -4.33 5.19 -17.00
C ARG A 123 -4.83 4.06 -17.89
N LEU A 124 -5.80 4.33 -18.79
CA LEU A 124 -6.24 3.35 -19.77
C LEU A 124 -5.15 3.11 -20.83
N ASP A 125 -4.50 4.19 -21.29
CA ASP A 125 -3.36 4.11 -22.21
C ASP A 125 -2.22 3.27 -21.64
N TYR A 126 -1.93 3.40 -20.34
CA TYR A 126 -0.93 2.58 -19.66
C TYR A 126 -1.32 1.09 -19.68
N ASN A 127 -2.56 0.76 -19.31
CA ASN A 127 -3.06 -0.63 -19.33
C ASN A 127 -3.08 -1.20 -20.77
N MET A 128 -3.34 -0.38 -21.79
CA MET A 128 -3.28 -0.81 -23.18
C MET A 128 -1.87 -1.23 -23.61
N LYS A 129 -0.85 -0.57 -23.09
CA LYS A 129 0.56 -0.75 -23.49
C LYS A 129 1.35 -1.73 -22.61
N HIS A 130 0.91 -1.97 -21.39
CA HIS A 130 1.62 -2.79 -20.40
C HIS A 130 0.78 -4.00 -20.00
N ARG A 131 1.45 -5.10 -19.65
CA ARG A 131 0.86 -6.35 -19.23
C ARG A 131 1.17 -6.59 -17.75
N GLY A 132 0.28 -7.24 -17.04
CA GLY A 132 0.49 -7.69 -15.67
C GLY A 132 -0.34 -6.94 -14.64
N ASP A 133 -0.08 -7.23 -13.39
CA ASP A 133 -0.73 -6.61 -12.25
C ASP A 133 -0.15 -5.21 -12.00
N VAL A 134 -0.64 -4.24 -12.75
CA VAL A 134 -0.13 -2.86 -12.73
C VAL A 134 -0.53 -2.08 -11.45
N TYR A 135 -1.30 -2.69 -10.54
CA TYR A 135 -1.76 -2.07 -9.30
C TYR A 135 -1.82 -3.06 -8.13
N ALA A 136 -0.79 -3.93 -8.04
CA ALA A 136 -0.70 -5.03 -7.09
C ALA A 136 -0.63 -4.60 -5.63
N THR A 137 -0.20 -3.39 -5.35
CA THR A 137 0.21 -2.94 -4.01
C THR A 137 -0.91 -3.04 -2.98
N HIS A 138 -2.15 -2.74 -3.37
CA HIS A 138 -3.32 -2.86 -2.49
C HIS A 138 -3.62 -4.30 -2.04
N GLY A 139 -3.29 -5.27 -2.89
CA GLY A 139 -3.44 -6.69 -2.53
C GLY A 139 -2.23 -7.22 -1.77
N LEU A 140 -1.01 -6.87 -2.21
CA LEU A 140 0.21 -7.43 -1.64
C LEU A 140 0.63 -6.77 -0.33
N GLY A 141 0.55 -5.43 -0.23
CA GLY A 141 1.06 -4.70 0.93
C GLY A 141 0.55 -5.21 2.28
N PRO A 142 -0.78 -5.27 2.51
CA PRO A 142 -1.32 -5.74 3.78
C PRO A 142 -0.95 -7.19 4.12
N VAL A 143 -0.94 -8.09 3.13
CA VAL A 143 -0.57 -9.50 3.39
C VAL A 143 0.93 -9.68 3.59
N ALA A 144 1.77 -8.87 2.94
CA ALA A 144 3.22 -8.88 3.12
C ALA A 144 3.61 -8.51 4.55
N GLN A 145 2.94 -7.51 5.15
CA GLN A 145 3.14 -7.16 6.55
C GLN A 145 2.79 -8.31 7.50
N ALA A 146 1.67 -9.00 7.25
CA ALA A 146 1.25 -10.13 8.08
C ALA A 146 2.13 -11.38 7.93
N LEU A 147 2.88 -11.48 6.83
CA LEU A 147 3.81 -12.57 6.55
C LEU A 147 5.26 -12.26 6.91
N ASP A 148 5.53 -11.09 7.48
CA ASP A 148 6.85 -10.61 7.88
C ASP A 148 7.85 -10.52 6.71
N ILE A 149 7.37 -10.15 5.54
CA ILE A 149 8.23 -9.98 4.38
C ILE A 149 9.24 -8.84 4.64
N HIS A 150 10.52 -9.06 4.27
CA HIS A 150 11.71 -8.27 4.61
C HIS A 150 12.07 -8.25 6.12
N ARG A 151 11.26 -8.92 6.97
CA ARG A 151 11.43 -8.91 8.42
C ARG A 151 11.37 -10.31 9.02
N GLY A 152 12.02 -11.26 8.34
CA GLY A 152 12.09 -12.68 8.72
C GLY A 152 11.69 -13.64 7.59
N ASP A 153 11.13 -13.13 6.51
CA ASP A 153 10.81 -13.86 5.27
C ASP A 153 11.06 -12.97 4.04
N ARG A 154 11.08 -13.55 2.85
CA ARG A 154 11.14 -12.82 1.57
C ARG A 154 10.46 -13.60 0.47
N ILE A 155 9.98 -12.94 -0.57
CA ILE A 155 9.50 -13.59 -1.78
C ILE A 155 10.71 -14.09 -2.59
N THR A 156 10.62 -15.29 -3.15
CA THR A 156 11.69 -15.91 -3.92
C THR A 156 11.32 -16.21 -5.36
N THR A 157 10.04 -16.45 -5.62
CA THR A 157 9.56 -16.91 -6.93
C THR A 157 8.18 -16.34 -7.21
N LEU A 158 7.95 -15.99 -8.47
CA LEU A 158 6.68 -15.52 -9.00
C LEU A 158 6.26 -16.35 -10.21
N VAL A 159 4.97 -16.65 -10.32
CA VAL A 159 4.30 -17.15 -11.53
C VAL A 159 3.05 -16.32 -11.74
N ALA A 160 2.85 -15.79 -12.94
CA ALA A 160 1.67 -15.03 -13.28
C ALA A 160 0.95 -15.59 -14.51
N MET A 161 -0.36 -15.43 -14.53
CA MET A 161 -1.24 -15.83 -15.63
C MET A 161 -2.33 -14.78 -15.79
N ASP A 162 -2.66 -14.41 -17.01
CA ASP A 162 -3.74 -13.49 -17.33
C ASP A 162 -4.75 -14.08 -18.30
N THR A 163 -5.92 -13.46 -18.34
CA THR A 163 -6.93 -13.73 -19.37
C THR A 163 -6.61 -12.95 -20.64
N LYS A 164 -7.28 -13.29 -21.75
CA LYS A 164 -7.31 -12.39 -22.91
C LYS A 164 -7.96 -11.05 -22.52
N SER A 165 -7.60 -9.98 -23.21
CA SER A 165 -8.28 -8.69 -23.10
C SER A 165 -9.51 -8.66 -24.02
N VAL A 166 -10.69 -8.57 -23.43
CA VAL A 166 -11.97 -8.37 -24.12
C VAL A 166 -12.52 -6.99 -23.79
N VAL A 167 -12.65 -6.70 -22.50
CA VAL A 167 -13.22 -5.43 -22.00
C VAL A 167 -12.26 -4.28 -22.27
N GLY A 168 -10.94 -4.48 -22.11
CA GLY A 168 -9.95 -3.46 -22.41
C GLY A 168 -10.00 -3.00 -23.86
N LYS A 169 -10.08 -3.93 -24.83
CA LYS A 169 -10.25 -3.61 -26.26
C LYS A 169 -11.53 -2.84 -26.52
N ASP A 170 -12.66 -3.35 -26.04
CA ASP A 170 -13.97 -2.74 -26.21
C ASP A 170 -14.04 -1.31 -25.67
N LEU A 171 -13.39 -1.04 -24.52
CA LEU A 171 -13.29 0.31 -23.96
C LEU A 171 -12.52 1.27 -24.87
N VAL A 172 -11.40 0.83 -25.44
CA VAL A 172 -10.60 1.65 -26.37
C VAL A 172 -11.41 1.92 -27.64
N GLU A 173 -12.03 0.91 -28.25
CA GLU A 173 -12.83 1.04 -29.47
C GLU A 173 -14.02 1.98 -29.28
N LYS A 174 -14.75 1.87 -28.17
CA LYS A 174 -15.85 2.77 -27.83
C LYS A 174 -15.42 4.23 -27.68
N ARG A 175 -14.22 4.47 -27.20
CA ARG A 175 -13.72 5.82 -26.96
C ARG A 175 -13.07 6.47 -28.17
N THR A 176 -12.35 5.68 -28.95
CA THR A 176 -11.64 6.19 -30.13
C THR A 176 -12.49 6.18 -31.38
N GLY A 177 -13.45 5.25 -31.48
CA GLY A 177 -14.17 4.93 -32.70
C GLY A 177 -13.33 4.13 -33.71
N GLU A 178 -12.19 3.61 -33.28
CA GLU A 178 -11.24 2.89 -34.13
C GLU A 178 -11.02 1.48 -33.57
N GLU A 179 -10.68 0.51 -34.43
CA GLU A 179 -10.35 -0.86 -34.03
C GLU A 179 -9.13 -0.88 -33.10
N CYS A 180 -9.24 -1.50 -31.95
CA CYS A 180 -8.13 -1.76 -31.04
C CYS A 180 -7.41 -3.05 -31.45
N LYS A 181 -6.35 -2.92 -32.23
CA LYS A 181 -5.57 -4.07 -32.71
C LYS A 181 -4.90 -4.82 -31.58
N GLU A 182 -4.38 -4.12 -30.59
CA GLU A 182 -3.67 -4.69 -29.45
C GLU A 182 -4.04 -3.98 -28.15
N PHE A 183 -4.33 -4.77 -27.13
CA PHE A 183 -4.43 -4.35 -25.74
C PHE A 183 -3.67 -5.38 -24.91
N ARG A 184 -2.54 -4.98 -24.33
CA ARG A 184 -1.58 -5.91 -23.73
C ARG A 184 -2.04 -6.47 -22.39
N ASN A 185 -2.70 -5.66 -21.55
CA ASN A 185 -3.13 -6.14 -20.25
C ASN A 185 -4.36 -7.05 -20.38
N GLY A 186 -4.31 -8.22 -19.77
CA GLY A 186 -5.47 -9.08 -19.65
C GLY A 186 -6.56 -8.42 -18.77
N ASP A 187 -7.82 -8.81 -18.97
CA ASP A 187 -8.92 -8.29 -18.14
C ASP A 187 -8.80 -8.74 -16.68
N HIS A 188 -8.14 -9.88 -16.42
CA HIS A 188 -7.85 -10.38 -15.09
C HIS A 188 -6.47 -11.03 -15.05
N THR A 189 -5.70 -10.74 -14.00
CA THR A 189 -4.39 -11.36 -13.73
C THR A 189 -4.42 -12.07 -12.38
N THR A 190 -3.83 -13.28 -12.33
CA THR A 190 -3.58 -14.02 -11.09
C THR A 190 -2.08 -14.28 -10.98
N THR A 191 -1.51 -13.90 -9.85
CA THR A 191 -0.09 -14.04 -9.55
C THR A 191 0.10 -14.90 -8.31
N LEU A 192 0.94 -15.92 -8.40
CA LEU A 192 1.35 -16.77 -7.27
C LEU A 192 2.79 -16.46 -6.90
N LEU A 193 3.01 -16.27 -5.61
CA LEU A 193 4.32 -15.97 -5.03
C LEU A 193 4.67 -17.05 -4.00
N ARG A 194 5.94 -17.44 -3.97
CA ARG A 194 6.49 -18.34 -2.95
C ARG A 194 7.54 -17.62 -2.12
N THR A 195 7.50 -17.80 -0.81
CA THR A 195 8.50 -17.21 0.10
C THR A 195 9.63 -18.19 0.45
N ALA A 196 10.71 -17.67 1.01
CA ALA A 196 11.85 -18.43 1.47
C ALA A 196 11.48 -19.43 2.57
N ASN A 197 10.53 -19.08 3.46
CA ASN A 197 10.03 -19.96 4.51
C ASN A 197 8.91 -20.90 4.04
N GLY A 198 8.63 -20.93 2.73
CA GLY A 198 7.68 -21.90 2.13
C GLY A 198 6.22 -21.47 2.15
N LYS A 199 5.91 -20.22 2.52
CA LYS A 199 4.57 -19.67 2.44
C LYS A 199 4.19 -19.37 0.99
N VAL A 200 2.88 -19.31 0.72
CA VAL A 200 2.34 -19.00 -0.62
C VAL A 200 1.43 -17.79 -0.52
N ILE A 201 1.60 -16.84 -1.46
CA ILE A 201 0.74 -15.68 -1.61
C ILE A 201 0.08 -15.74 -2.99
N GLU A 202 -1.21 -15.44 -3.05
CA GLU A 202 -1.96 -15.26 -4.30
C GLU A 202 -2.43 -13.83 -4.39
N ILE A 203 -2.14 -13.17 -5.52
CA ILE A 203 -2.60 -11.79 -5.81
C ILE A 203 -3.45 -11.81 -7.07
N GLN A 204 -4.61 -11.14 -7.01
CA GLN A 204 -5.50 -10.97 -8.14
C GLN A 204 -5.67 -9.49 -8.49
N HIS A 205 -5.71 -9.20 -9.78
CA HIS A 205 -5.91 -7.85 -10.29
C HIS A 205 -6.94 -7.83 -11.42
N ASN A 206 -7.91 -6.90 -11.31
CA ASN A 206 -8.92 -6.67 -12.33
C ASN A 206 -9.50 -5.26 -12.17
N VAL A 207 -9.30 -4.40 -13.16
CA VAL A 207 -9.73 -2.99 -13.06
C VAL A 207 -10.75 -2.59 -14.16
N MET A 208 -11.21 -3.55 -14.95
CA MET A 208 -12.02 -3.26 -16.15
C MET A 208 -13.37 -3.97 -16.18
N THR A 209 -13.47 -5.18 -15.63
CA THR A 209 -14.72 -5.95 -15.74
C THR A 209 -15.74 -5.52 -14.69
N PRO A 210 -17.04 -5.72 -14.94
CA PRO A 210 -18.12 -5.34 -14.02
C PRO A 210 -18.22 -6.33 -12.85
N GLN A 211 -17.14 -6.46 -12.10
CA GLN A 211 -17.05 -7.28 -10.90
C GLN A 211 -17.24 -6.40 -9.66
N PRO A 212 -17.94 -6.86 -8.60
CA PRO A 212 -18.03 -6.14 -7.35
C PRO A 212 -16.66 -5.83 -6.77
N TYR A 213 -16.53 -4.66 -6.13
CA TYR A 213 -15.30 -4.25 -5.47
C TYR A 213 -14.82 -5.30 -4.48
N ASN A 214 -13.54 -5.67 -4.60
CA ASN A 214 -12.94 -6.69 -3.76
C ASN A 214 -11.42 -6.45 -3.65
N ARG A 215 -10.95 -6.20 -2.44
CA ARG A 215 -9.53 -6.12 -2.11
C ARG A 215 -9.04 -7.38 -1.40
N LEU A 216 -9.68 -8.50 -1.58
CA LEU A 216 -9.43 -9.77 -0.91
C LEU A 216 -8.24 -9.71 0.07
N TYR A 217 -8.52 -9.85 1.34
CA TYR A 217 -7.49 -10.00 2.36
C TYR A 217 -7.80 -11.27 3.13
N GLN A 218 -6.95 -12.26 2.95
CA GLN A 218 -7.18 -13.58 3.53
C GLN A 218 -5.86 -14.12 4.09
N LEU A 219 -5.90 -14.61 5.33
CA LEU A 219 -4.80 -15.29 5.96
C LEU A 219 -5.24 -16.69 6.36
N THR A 220 -4.48 -17.72 5.96
CA THR A 220 -4.63 -19.09 6.41
C THR A 220 -3.48 -19.42 7.35
N GLY A 221 -3.78 -19.66 8.61
CA GLY A 221 -2.83 -20.10 9.61
C GLY A 221 -3.04 -21.53 10.05
N SER A 222 -2.10 -22.07 10.79
CA SER A 222 -2.14 -23.44 11.32
C SER A 222 -3.23 -23.66 12.38
N LYS A 223 -3.79 -22.58 12.95
CA LYS A 223 -4.79 -22.61 14.03
C LYS A 223 -5.98 -21.70 13.79
N GLY A 224 -6.05 -21.01 12.66
CA GLY A 224 -7.15 -20.11 12.37
C GLY A 224 -7.06 -19.50 11.01
N PHE A 225 -8.13 -18.77 10.65
CA PHE A 225 -8.34 -18.21 9.34
C PHE A 225 -8.98 -16.82 9.46
N ALA A 226 -8.57 -15.90 8.61
CA ALA A 226 -9.17 -14.58 8.47
C ALA A 226 -9.55 -14.33 7.01
N ASN A 227 -10.70 -13.71 6.78
CA ASN A 227 -11.17 -13.34 5.45
C ASN A 227 -11.96 -12.04 5.48
N LYS A 228 -11.67 -11.12 4.55
CA LYS A 228 -12.41 -9.85 4.46
C LYS A 228 -13.50 -9.87 3.40
N TYR A 229 -13.22 -10.39 2.21
CA TYR A 229 -14.15 -10.36 1.08
C TYR A 229 -14.42 -11.79 0.55
N PRO A 230 -15.65 -12.10 0.08
CA PRO A 230 -16.84 -11.24 0.10
C PRO A 230 -17.53 -11.17 1.47
N VAL A 231 -17.15 -12.02 2.42
CA VAL A 231 -17.69 -12.07 3.79
C VAL A 231 -16.55 -11.83 4.76
N GLU A 232 -16.70 -10.81 5.59
CA GLU A 232 -15.74 -10.51 6.65
C GLU A 232 -15.91 -11.47 7.83
N GLY A 233 -14.82 -12.08 8.28
CA GLY A 233 -14.88 -12.97 9.43
C GLY A 233 -13.58 -13.69 9.75
N TYR A 234 -13.61 -14.33 10.91
CA TYR A 234 -12.54 -15.19 11.43
C TYR A 234 -13.08 -16.61 11.68
N ALA A 235 -12.25 -17.62 11.45
CA ALA A 235 -12.59 -19.00 11.80
C ALA A 235 -11.54 -19.57 12.74
N LEU A 236 -11.98 -19.97 13.94
CA LEU A 236 -11.20 -20.60 15.01
C LEU A 236 -12.04 -21.70 15.62
N ASP A 237 -11.40 -22.76 16.13
CA ASP A 237 -12.08 -23.69 17.01
C ASP A 237 -12.18 -23.15 18.46
N ALA A 238 -12.98 -23.81 19.30
CA ALA A 238 -13.22 -23.40 20.67
C ALA A 238 -11.93 -23.35 21.52
N ALA A 239 -11.01 -24.28 21.30
CA ALA A 239 -9.75 -24.33 22.03
C ALA A 239 -8.85 -23.16 21.68
N GLN A 240 -8.71 -22.84 20.40
CA GLN A 240 -7.90 -21.70 19.94
C GLN A 240 -8.54 -20.36 20.32
N LEU A 241 -9.87 -20.23 20.26
CA LEU A 241 -10.55 -19.02 20.72
C LEU A 241 -10.31 -18.80 22.22
N THR A 242 -10.44 -19.87 23.03
CA THR A 242 -10.13 -19.82 24.48
C THR A 242 -8.65 -19.46 24.72
N ALA A 243 -7.73 -20.07 23.98
CA ALA A 243 -6.31 -19.74 24.07
C ALA A 243 -6.02 -18.30 23.68
N SER A 244 -6.82 -17.73 22.78
CA SER A 244 -6.79 -16.32 22.43
C SER A 244 -7.49 -15.42 23.45
N GLY A 245 -7.99 -15.99 24.55
CA GLY A 245 -8.60 -15.29 25.70
C GLY A 245 -10.00 -14.76 25.46
N VAL A 246 -10.72 -15.36 24.55
CA VAL A 246 -12.17 -15.17 24.33
C VAL A 246 -12.88 -16.46 24.63
N GLN A 247 -13.86 -16.43 25.52
CA GLN A 247 -14.64 -17.61 25.88
C GLN A 247 -15.73 -17.86 24.83
N PRO A 248 -15.81 -19.09 24.26
CA PRO A 248 -16.94 -19.46 23.39
C PRO A 248 -18.27 -19.34 24.14
N LYS A 249 -19.29 -18.85 23.45
CA LYS A 249 -20.67 -18.80 23.97
C LYS A 249 -21.54 -19.94 23.42
N VAL A 250 -21.01 -20.69 22.44
CA VAL A 250 -21.66 -21.84 21.83
C VAL A 250 -20.84 -23.12 22.08
N ASP A 251 -21.54 -24.25 22.33
CA ASP A 251 -20.90 -25.48 22.77
C ASP A 251 -20.20 -26.25 21.63
N ASP A 252 -20.64 -26.07 20.36
CA ASP A 252 -20.16 -26.80 19.19
C ASP A 252 -19.28 -25.95 18.25
N LEU A 253 -18.67 -24.89 18.78
CA LEU A 253 -17.81 -24.00 17.99
C LEU A 253 -16.63 -24.77 17.38
N ASN A 254 -16.57 -24.74 16.06
CA ASN A 254 -15.52 -25.36 15.27
C ASN A 254 -15.09 -24.45 14.11
N SER A 255 -13.97 -24.78 13.47
CA SER A 255 -13.40 -24.00 12.37
C SER A 255 -13.99 -24.28 10.97
N HIS A 256 -15.10 -25.04 10.88
CA HIS A 256 -15.78 -25.27 9.60
C HIS A 256 -16.60 -24.05 9.12
N GLY A 257 -16.86 -23.09 9.99
CA GLY A 257 -17.54 -21.84 9.68
C GLY A 257 -16.81 -20.64 10.27
N PHE A 258 -17.28 -19.45 9.94
CA PHE A 258 -16.84 -18.24 10.63
C PHE A 258 -17.39 -18.23 12.07
N LEU A 259 -16.67 -17.53 12.94
CA LEU A 259 -17.13 -17.26 14.30
C LEU A 259 -18.52 -16.59 14.28
N PRO A 260 -19.42 -16.93 15.20
CA PRO A 260 -20.63 -16.16 15.41
C PRO A 260 -20.31 -14.70 15.75
N GLN A 261 -21.25 -13.80 15.48
CA GLN A 261 -21.04 -12.35 15.59
C GLN A 261 -20.50 -11.92 16.98
N ALA A 262 -21.02 -12.50 18.04
CA ALA A 262 -20.63 -12.12 19.39
C ALA A 262 -19.19 -12.51 19.77
N GLU A 263 -18.71 -13.68 19.28
CA GLU A 263 -17.33 -14.13 19.44
C GLU A 263 -16.38 -13.31 18.58
N MET A 264 -16.81 -12.99 17.36
CA MET A 264 -16.04 -12.15 16.44
C MET A 264 -15.85 -10.74 17.01
N GLU A 265 -16.91 -10.11 17.51
CA GLU A 265 -16.85 -8.78 18.15
C GLU A 265 -15.91 -8.80 19.37
N ALA A 266 -16.03 -9.81 20.24
CA ALA A 266 -15.15 -9.95 21.41
C ALA A 266 -13.68 -10.13 21.03
N LEU A 267 -13.41 -10.88 19.94
CA LEU A 267 -12.05 -11.06 19.42
C LEU A 267 -11.49 -9.74 18.86
N VAL A 268 -12.28 -9.03 18.06
CA VAL A 268 -11.89 -7.72 17.50
C VAL A 268 -11.68 -6.70 18.60
N GLU A 269 -12.55 -6.59 19.60
CA GLU A 269 -12.39 -5.68 20.74
C GLU A 269 -11.08 -5.95 21.48
N LYS A 270 -10.79 -7.22 21.76
CA LYS A 270 -9.58 -7.61 22.48
C LYS A 270 -8.31 -7.28 21.70
N TYR A 271 -8.30 -7.55 20.40
CA TYR A 271 -7.13 -7.40 19.52
C TYR A 271 -7.17 -6.13 18.67
N GLN A 272 -8.03 -5.16 19.01
CA GLN A 272 -8.06 -3.88 18.32
C GLN A 272 -6.65 -3.27 18.29
N HIS A 273 -6.19 -2.92 17.10
CA HIS A 273 -4.83 -2.42 16.91
C HIS A 273 -4.62 -1.09 17.67
N PRO A 274 -3.48 -0.89 18.37
CA PRO A 274 -3.23 0.33 19.15
C PRO A 274 -3.35 1.63 18.35
N ILE A 275 -2.95 1.63 17.09
CA ILE A 275 -3.10 2.77 16.18
C ILE A 275 -4.59 3.09 15.96
N LEU A 276 -5.43 2.08 15.76
CA LEU A 276 -6.87 2.28 15.62
C LEU A 276 -7.52 2.80 16.91
N LYS A 277 -7.05 2.34 18.06
CA LYS A 277 -7.49 2.89 19.36
C LYS A 277 -7.15 4.37 19.50
N LYS A 278 -5.98 4.79 18.99
CA LYS A 278 -5.52 6.18 19.08
C LYS A 278 -6.16 7.10 18.04
N TYR A 279 -6.29 6.67 16.81
CA TYR A 279 -6.67 7.51 15.67
C TYR A 279 -8.01 7.16 15.03
N GLY A 280 -8.61 6.00 15.33
CA GLY A 280 -9.74 5.46 14.59
C GLY A 280 -10.97 6.37 14.56
N GLU A 281 -11.38 6.94 15.69
CA GLU A 281 -12.55 7.84 15.70
C GLU A 281 -12.30 9.10 14.87
N MET A 282 -11.16 9.74 15.04
CA MET A 282 -10.79 10.92 14.26
C MET A 282 -10.68 10.58 12.77
N ALA A 283 -10.14 9.41 12.43
CA ALA A 283 -10.02 8.94 11.06
C ALA A 283 -11.38 8.79 10.36
N LYS A 284 -12.40 8.28 11.08
CA LYS A 284 -13.76 8.19 10.56
C LYS A 284 -14.37 9.56 10.29
N GLU A 285 -14.10 10.53 11.15
CA GLU A 285 -14.59 11.90 10.99
C GLU A 285 -13.93 12.65 9.84
N VAL A 286 -12.61 12.53 9.71
CA VAL A 286 -11.83 13.20 8.64
C VAL A 286 -12.09 12.56 7.28
N GLY A 287 -12.22 11.23 7.24
CA GLY A 287 -12.44 10.48 6.01
C GLY A 287 -11.14 10.17 5.24
N GLY A 288 -11.24 10.07 3.90
CA GLY A 288 -10.17 9.55 3.05
C GLY A 288 -10.18 8.02 3.04
N HIS A 289 -10.84 7.41 2.04
CA HIS A 289 -11.05 5.95 1.92
C HIS A 289 -11.52 5.29 3.25
N GLY A 290 -12.53 5.92 3.90
CA GLY A 290 -13.01 5.43 5.20
C GLY A 290 -12.09 5.71 6.38
N GLY A 291 -11.07 6.58 6.22
CA GLY A 291 -10.12 6.98 7.25
C GLY A 291 -8.73 6.36 7.11
N MET A 292 -8.53 5.42 6.18
CA MET A 292 -7.21 4.79 5.93
C MET A 292 -6.13 5.82 5.61
N ASP A 293 -6.44 6.78 4.73
CA ASP A 293 -5.51 7.82 4.30
C ASP A 293 -5.09 8.70 5.49
N PHE A 294 -6.05 9.08 6.33
CA PHE A 294 -5.76 9.87 7.52
C PHE A 294 -4.82 9.16 8.49
N ILE A 295 -5.02 7.85 8.71
CA ILE A 295 -4.16 7.06 9.61
C ILE A 295 -2.76 6.95 9.01
N MET A 296 -2.64 6.64 7.72
CA MET A 296 -1.38 6.53 7.00
C MET A 296 -0.57 7.83 7.09
N ASP A 297 -1.19 8.97 6.75
CA ASP A 297 -0.54 10.28 6.78
C ASP A 297 -0.14 10.67 8.21
N SER A 298 -1.01 10.39 9.19
CA SER A 298 -0.71 10.63 10.61
C SER A 298 0.50 9.82 11.07
N ARG A 299 0.63 8.57 10.63
CA ARG A 299 1.77 7.71 10.92
C ARG A 299 3.05 8.20 10.25
N LEU A 300 2.99 8.59 8.98
CA LEU A 300 4.11 9.19 8.25
C LEU A 300 4.66 10.40 9.02
N VAL A 301 3.79 11.34 9.35
CA VAL A 301 4.18 12.56 10.11
C VAL A 301 4.72 12.21 11.49
N TYR A 302 4.04 11.31 12.21
CA TYR A 302 4.47 10.85 13.54
C TYR A 302 5.87 10.24 13.52
N CYS A 303 6.14 9.33 12.59
CA CYS A 303 7.45 8.69 12.48
C CYS A 303 8.55 9.70 12.14
N LEU A 304 8.31 10.59 11.17
CA LEU A 304 9.28 11.62 10.80
C LEU A 304 9.56 12.61 11.95
N GLN A 305 8.54 13.04 12.67
CA GLN A 305 8.70 13.96 13.81
C GLN A 305 9.48 13.35 14.97
N ASN A 306 9.38 12.04 15.15
CA ASN A 306 10.01 11.33 16.25
C ASN A 306 11.31 10.61 15.84
N GLY A 307 11.76 10.75 14.58
CA GLY A 307 12.96 10.09 14.08
C GLY A 307 12.87 8.56 14.09
N LEU A 308 11.68 8.03 13.90
CA LEU A 308 11.38 6.59 13.90
C LEU A 308 11.46 6.02 12.49
N PRO A 309 11.70 4.70 12.36
CA PRO A 309 11.46 3.99 11.09
C PRO A 309 10.03 4.19 10.62
N LEU A 310 9.85 4.33 9.31
CA LEU A 310 8.51 4.40 8.72
C LEU A 310 7.85 3.02 8.74
N ASP A 311 6.52 3.00 8.76
CA ASP A 311 5.73 1.76 8.76
C ASP A 311 5.88 0.98 7.45
N MET A 312 6.16 1.68 6.36
CA MET A 312 6.49 1.11 5.05
C MET A 312 7.76 1.79 4.55
N ASP A 313 8.75 1.04 4.17
CA ASP A 313 10.05 1.54 3.72
C ASP A 313 10.26 1.35 2.21
N VAL A 314 11.44 1.71 1.73
CA VAL A 314 11.78 1.61 0.31
C VAL A 314 11.88 0.17 -0.19
N TYR A 315 12.13 -0.79 0.69
CA TYR A 315 12.16 -2.22 0.33
C TYR A 315 10.75 -2.77 0.15
N ASP A 316 9.79 -2.38 1.02
CA ASP A 316 8.37 -2.66 0.84
C ASP A 316 7.86 -2.07 -0.48
N LEU A 317 8.21 -0.80 -0.76
CA LEU A 317 7.88 -0.13 -2.02
C LEU A 317 8.35 -0.94 -3.23
N ALA A 318 9.63 -1.31 -3.25
CA ALA A 318 10.22 -2.01 -4.39
C ALA A 318 9.59 -3.38 -4.60
N GLU A 319 9.37 -4.13 -3.53
CA GLU A 319 8.78 -5.47 -3.59
C GLU A 319 7.34 -5.43 -4.08
N TRP A 320 6.54 -4.48 -3.60
CA TRP A 320 5.13 -4.41 -4.00
C TRP A 320 4.94 -3.86 -5.41
N CYS A 321 5.82 -2.97 -5.86
CA CYS A 321 5.73 -2.38 -7.20
C CYS A 321 6.30 -3.27 -8.32
N CYS A 322 7.25 -4.16 -8.03
CA CYS A 322 7.90 -4.96 -9.08
C CYS A 322 7.00 -6.07 -9.66
N LEU A 323 5.85 -6.39 -9.04
CA LEU A 323 4.96 -7.46 -9.49
C LEU A 323 4.50 -7.27 -10.94
N ALA A 324 4.25 -6.03 -11.35
CA ALA A 324 3.79 -5.75 -12.71
C ALA A 324 4.79 -6.25 -13.77
N GLU A 325 6.06 -5.87 -13.64
CA GLU A 325 7.08 -6.27 -14.62
C GLU A 325 7.44 -7.75 -14.49
N LEU A 326 7.62 -8.28 -13.28
CA LEU A 326 7.91 -9.70 -13.08
C LEU A 326 6.76 -10.58 -13.57
N GLY A 327 5.51 -10.16 -13.37
CA GLY A 327 4.33 -10.83 -13.89
C GLY A 327 4.30 -10.81 -15.42
N ALA A 328 4.61 -9.68 -16.04
CA ALA A 328 4.73 -9.58 -17.49
C ALA A 328 5.80 -10.53 -18.04
N ILE A 329 6.98 -10.56 -17.40
CA ILE A 329 8.05 -11.49 -17.77
C ILE A 329 7.59 -12.95 -17.67
N SER A 330 6.89 -13.34 -16.60
CA SER A 330 6.35 -14.69 -16.45
C SER A 330 5.40 -15.03 -17.60
N MET A 331 4.41 -14.18 -17.87
CA MET A 331 3.39 -14.41 -18.89
C MET A 331 3.93 -14.38 -20.31
N ASP A 332 4.88 -13.50 -20.62
CA ASP A 332 5.53 -13.42 -21.94
C ASP A 332 6.43 -14.65 -22.21
N ASN A 333 6.83 -15.37 -21.16
CA ASN A 333 7.56 -16.63 -21.22
C ASN A 333 6.68 -17.87 -20.97
N GLY A 334 5.40 -17.82 -21.31
CA GLY A 334 4.48 -18.96 -21.20
C GLY A 334 4.10 -19.29 -19.76
N CYS A 335 3.96 -18.29 -18.90
CA CYS A 335 3.67 -18.41 -17.48
C CYS A 335 4.78 -19.18 -16.71
N ALA A 336 6.01 -19.03 -17.13
CA ALA A 336 7.15 -19.64 -16.46
C ALA A 336 7.43 -18.98 -15.11
N ALA A 337 8.03 -19.75 -14.20
CA ALA A 337 8.48 -19.20 -12.92
C ALA A 337 9.62 -18.20 -13.11
N VAL A 338 9.52 -17.05 -12.44
CA VAL A 338 10.50 -15.97 -12.45
C VAL A 338 11.10 -15.84 -11.04
N ALA A 339 12.42 -15.71 -10.98
CA ALA A 339 13.10 -15.42 -9.72
C ALA A 339 12.73 -14.01 -9.23
N PHE A 340 12.37 -13.92 -7.95
CA PHE A 340 12.05 -12.64 -7.33
C PHE A 340 13.33 -12.01 -6.75
N PRO A 341 13.61 -10.72 -7.01
CA PRO A 341 14.80 -10.06 -6.49
C PRO A 341 14.83 -10.01 -4.97
N ASP A 342 16.02 -10.10 -4.39
CA ASP A 342 16.21 -9.77 -2.99
C ASP A 342 16.64 -8.30 -2.87
N PHE A 343 15.66 -7.44 -2.67
CA PHE A 343 15.88 -6.00 -2.55
C PHE A 343 16.69 -5.61 -1.31
N THR A 344 16.70 -6.47 -0.28
CA THR A 344 17.45 -6.25 0.96
C THR A 344 18.91 -6.73 0.88
N ARG A 345 19.32 -7.32 -0.23
CA ARG A 345 20.68 -7.87 -0.44
C ARG A 345 21.14 -8.84 0.66
N GLY A 346 20.20 -9.67 1.16
CA GLY A 346 20.46 -10.66 2.21
C GLY A 346 20.04 -10.25 3.61
N GLU A 347 19.70 -8.98 3.82
CA GLU A 347 19.36 -8.45 5.17
C GLU A 347 17.92 -8.76 5.61
N TRP A 348 17.10 -9.39 4.74
CA TRP A 348 15.68 -9.71 5.01
C TRP A 348 15.44 -10.50 6.30
N ASN A 349 16.45 -11.19 6.82
CA ASN A 349 16.37 -12.06 7.99
C ASN A 349 17.03 -11.46 9.24
N VAL A 350 17.54 -10.24 9.19
CA VAL A 350 18.17 -9.55 10.32
C VAL A 350 17.11 -9.06 11.30
N THR A 351 16.10 -8.36 10.80
CA THR A 351 14.94 -7.97 11.59
C THR A 351 13.92 -9.10 11.59
N LYS A 352 13.31 -9.37 12.75
CA LYS A 352 12.30 -10.42 12.90
C LYS A 352 10.97 -9.82 13.28
N GLY A 353 9.96 -10.12 12.47
CA GLY A 353 8.58 -9.68 12.66
C GLY A 353 8.37 -8.22 12.28
N TYR A 354 7.28 -7.96 11.56
CA TYR A 354 6.82 -6.61 11.27
C TYR A 354 6.34 -5.91 12.55
N LYS A 355 6.72 -4.64 12.74
CA LYS A 355 6.30 -3.86 13.90
C LYS A 355 6.15 -2.38 13.55
N HIS A 356 5.07 -1.79 13.99
CA HIS A 356 4.95 -0.34 14.02
C HIS A 356 5.87 0.24 15.10
N ALA A 357 6.60 1.29 14.77
CA ALA A 357 7.48 1.99 15.72
C ALA A 357 6.70 3.01 16.55
N TYR A 358 7.11 3.16 17.81
CA TYR A 358 6.54 4.13 18.76
C TYR A 358 7.67 4.85 19.50
N ALA A 359 7.52 6.17 19.70
CA ALA A 359 8.36 6.95 20.58
C ALA A 359 8.02 6.67 22.06
N SER A 360 8.94 6.94 22.97
CA SER A 360 8.59 7.01 24.40
C SER A 360 7.57 8.15 24.63
N PRO A 361 6.73 8.07 25.66
CA PRO A 361 5.81 9.18 25.99
C PRO A 361 6.52 10.51 26.23
N GLU A 362 7.73 10.48 26.80
CA GLU A 362 8.56 11.65 27.06
C GLU A 362 9.03 12.27 25.74
N ASP A 363 9.54 11.46 24.81
CA ASP A 363 10.01 11.92 23.50
C ASP A 363 8.88 12.41 22.64
N GLU A 364 7.73 11.70 22.62
CA GLU A 364 6.53 12.10 21.89
C GLU A 364 6.07 13.50 22.33
N ASN A 365 5.99 13.74 23.65
CA ASN A 365 5.60 15.04 24.19
C ASN A 365 6.62 16.14 23.86
N ALA A 366 7.92 15.87 24.03
CA ALA A 366 8.98 16.83 23.71
C ALA A 366 8.99 17.21 22.21
N ASN A 367 8.81 16.23 21.32
CA ASN A 367 8.77 16.46 19.88
C ASN A 367 7.48 17.18 19.45
N MET A 368 6.36 16.88 20.11
CA MET A 368 5.10 17.61 19.87
C MET A 368 5.21 19.09 20.24
N GLU A 369 5.85 19.43 21.37
CA GLU A 369 6.07 20.84 21.74
C GLU A 369 7.00 21.56 20.78
N LYS A 370 8.07 20.90 20.29
CA LYS A 370 8.92 21.44 19.23
C LYS A 370 8.13 21.70 17.93
N ALA A 371 7.28 20.77 17.52
CA ALA A 371 6.44 20.90 16.32
C ALA A 371 5.44 22.05 16.46
N LYS A 372 4.79 22.21 17.61
CA LYS A 372 3.90 23.33 17.91
C LYS A 372 4.63 24.68 17.83
N ALA A 373 5.82 24.78 18.47
CA ALA A 373 6.64 25.99 18.44
C ALA A 373 7.08 26.36 17.01
N PHE A 374 7.49 25.36 16.22
CA PHE A 374 7.86 25.53 14.83
C PHE A 374 6.66 25.99 13.97
N THR A 375 5.51 25.37 14.13
CA THR A 375 4.27 25.75 13.43
C THR A 375 3.85 27.17 13.76
N ALA A 376 3.94 27.60 15.00
CA ALA A 376 3.65 28.96 15.44
C ALA A 376 4.60 29.96 14.74
N LYS A 377 5.90 29.65 14.66
CA LYS A 377 6.90 30.47 13.96
C LYS A 377 6.60 30.58 12.47
N LEU A 378 6.23 29.50 11.79
CA LEU A 378 5.86 29.50 10.38
C LEU A 378 4.61 30.34 10.11
N LYS A 379 3.57 30.23 10.98
CA LYS A 379 2.36 31.05 10.87
C LYS A 379 2.66 32.54 10.99
N GLU A 380 3.56 32.92 11.92
CA GLU A 380 4.00 34.32 12.07
C GLU A 380 4.75 34.83 10.85
N GLN A 381 5.66 34.02 10.29
CA GLN A 381 6.39 34.35 9.07
C GLN A 381 5.47 34.49 7.88
N GLY A 382 4.55 33.54 7.65
CA GLY A 382 3.58 33.59 6.58
C GLY A 382 2.66 34.82 6.68
N ALA A 383 2.21 35.17 7.88
CA ALA A 383 1.41 36.39 8.11
C ALA A 383 2.18 37.64 7.75
N LYS A 384 3.48 37.75 8.07
CA LYS A 384 4.35 38.86 7.73
C LYS A 384 4.57 38.98 6.20
N GLU A 385 4.77 37.85 5.51
CA GLU A 385 4.92 37.84 4.05
C GLU A 385 3.62 38.24 3.36
N TRP A 386 2.49 37.72 3.78
CA TRP A 386 1.18 38.07 3.24
C TRP A 386 0.86 39.56 3.42
N ALA A 387 1.19 40.12 4.57
CA ALA A 387 1.03 41.57 4.84
C ALA A 387 1.93 42.45 3.93
N LYS A 388 3.15 41.97 3.59
CA LYS A 388 4.04 42.65 2.65
C LYS A 388 3.49 42.61 1.21
N GLU A 389 2.97 41.49 0.76
CA GLU A 389 2.37 41.33 -0.56
C GLU A 389 1.09 42.19 -0.72
N ALA A 390 0.23 42.17 0.32
CA ALA A 390 -0.97 43.00 0.33
C ALA A 390 -0.66 44.51 0.24
N LYS A 391 0.45 44.97 0.83
CA LYS A 391 0.94 46.34 0.70
C LYS A 391 1.50 46.66 -0.69
N LYS A 392 2.12 45.66 -1.37
CA LYS A 392 2.62 45.85 -2.75
C LYS A 392 1.48 45.95 -3.78
N LYS A 393 0.36 45.22 -3.54
CA LYS A 393 -0.82 45.28 -4.43
C LYS A 393 -1.67 46.54 -4.27
N LYS A 394 -1.44 47.36 -3.24
CA LYS A 394 -2.12 48.64 -3.00
C LYS A 394 -1.31 49.86 -3.46
N LYS A 395 -0.10 49.66 -3.94
CA LYS A 395 0.72 50.63 -4.63
C LYS A 395 0.71 50.35 -6.14
#